data_5c93b0234df0241f729a77f70eb6d1b9
#
_entry.id   5c93b0234df0241f729a77f70eb6d1b9
#
_cell.length_a   1.000
_cell.length_b   1.000
_cell.length_c   1.000
_cell.angle_alpha   90.00
_cell.angle_beta   90.00
_cell.angle_gamma   90.00
#
_symmetry.space_group_name_H-M   'P 1'
#
loop_
_entity.id
_entity.type
_entity.pdbx_description
1 polymer ?
#
loop_
_entity_poly.entity_id
_entity_poly.type
_entity_poly.pdbx_seq_one_letter_code
_entity_poly.pdbx_strand_id
1 'polypeptide(L)'
;AEQNDKVVQLNHGSAALNSLFQNIQRGIPQEESDSGLIIHNWFCDSKKACLADFVTATVDQMLMLALKRKHVMLLHLGLSEKVVVIDEVHAYDAYMSEYLEMALQWLGSYNTPVILLSATLPSARRMSLIRAYLGIKKFDDRFEKEQGYPLLTWTDGKDIRQQRLSYDGAHKTVSVKTCVSDDVVQFVKNVTENGGCVGVIVNTVRRAQMFAELLQDNAKVLLYHAQFVLPDRAKKEKQLVDLVGKNSTPESRSGLVVVGTQVLEQSLDIDFDMLITDMCPMDLLLQRMGRLHRHERGVRPDTAQT
;
A
#
# COMPACT_ATOMS: atom_id res chain seq x y z
N ALA A 1 13.83 -36.56 -9.73
CA ALA A 1 12.89 -35.47 -9.81
C ALA A 1 13.72 -34.22 -10.08
N GLU A 2 13.61 -33.62 -11.25
CA GLU A 2 14.22 -32.31 -11.55
C GLU A 2 13.54 -31.28 -10.62
N GLN A 3 14.34 -30.72 -9.76
CA GLN A 3 13.92 -29.60 -8.91
C GLN A 3 13.72 -28.42 -9.87
N ASN A 4 12.47 -28.08 -10.15
CA ASN A 4 12.12 -27.03 -11.11
C ASN A 4 12.25 -25.69 -10.39
N ASP A 5 13.47 -25.17 -10.31
CA ASP A 5 13.79 -23.89 -9.68
C ASP A 5 12.97 -22.77 -10.33
N LYS A 6 12.30 -21.97 -9.53
CA LYS A 6 11.48 -20.85 -9.99
C LYS A 6 12.27 -19.55 -9.98
N VAL A 7 12.26 -18.84 -11.09
CA VAL A 7 12.98 -17.56 -11.23
C VAL A 7 12.13 -16.42 -10.69
N VAL A 8 12.70 -15.70 -9.73
CA VAL A 8 12.07 -14.52 -9.09
C VAL A 8 12.80 -13.25 -9.50
N GLN A 9 12.07 -12.20 -9.81
CA GLN A 9 12.63 -10.91 -10.16
C GLN A 9 11.92 -9.75 -9.47
N LEU A 10 12.71 -8.78 -9.01
CA LEU A 10 12.25 -7.54 -8.41
C LEU A 10 12.54 -6.38 -9.39
N ASN A 11 11.51 -5.76 -9.91
CA ASN A 11 11.61 -4.71 -10.93
C ASN A 11 11.09 -3.36 -10.42
N HIS A 12 11.93 -2.69 -9.62
CA HIS A 12 11.69 -1.31 -9.18
C HIS A 12 13.02 -0.57 -8.94
N GLY A 13 12.97 0.77 -8.88
CA GLY A 13 14.17 1.60 -8.78
C GLY A 13 15.06 1.38 -7.55
N SER A 14 14.55 0.78 -6.49
CA SER A 14 15.29 0.46 -5.26
C SER A 14 15.61 -1.03 -5.10
N ALA A 15 15.43 -1.85 -6.14
CA ALA A 15 15.67 -3.31 -6.07
C ALA A 15 17.10 -3.64 -5.57
N ALA A 16 18.10 -2.87 -6.00
CA ALA A 16 19.48 -3.03 -5.59
C ALA A 16 19.76 -2.77 -4.10
N LEU A 17 18.82 -2.12 -3.39
CA LEU A 17 18.94 -1.82 -1.95
C LEU A 17 18.18 -2.82 -1.07
N ASN A 18 17.41 -3.74 -1.67
CA ASN A 18 16.69 -4.75 -0.94
C ASN A 18 17.63 -5.87 -0.49
N SER A 19 17.89 -5.97 0.82
CA SER A 19 18.83 -6.93 1.40
C SER A 19 18.40 -8.39 1.19
N LEU A 20 17.10 -8.67 1.24
CA LEU A 20 16.57 -10.02 0.98
C LEU A 20 16.82 -10.44 -0.45
N PHE A 21 16.55 -9.57 -1.41
CA PHE A 21 16.80 -9.81 -2.82
C PHE A 21 18.30 -9.98 -3.10
N GLN A 22 19.16 -9.16 -2.49
CA GLN A 22 20.62 -9.32 -2.60
C GLN A 22 21.12 -10.63 -2.00
N ASN A 23 20.55 -11.10 -0.90
CA ASN A 23 20.93 -12.36 -0.27
C ASN A 23 20.58 -13.56 -1.16
N ILE A 24 19.38 -13.57 -1.76
CA ILE A 24 19.00 -14.60 -2.75
C ILE A 24 19.95 -14.56 -3.95
N GLN A 25 20.27 -13.36 -4.47
CA GLN A 25 21.19 -13.19 -5.60
C GLN A 25 22.61 -13.71 -5.30
N ARG A 26 23.06 -13.63 -4.05
CA ARG A 26 24.36 -14.11 -3.60
C ARG A 26 24.37 -15.60 -3.24
N GLY A 27 23.23 -16.28 -3.34
CA GLY A 27 23.09 -17.68 -2.96
C GLY A 27 23.32 -17.95 -1.47
N ILE A 28 23.08 -16.95 -0.61
CA ILE A 28 23.18 -17.10 0.85
C ILE A 28 21.95 -17.85 1.32
N PRO A 29 22.07 -19.07 1.90
CA PRO A 29 20.93 -19.80 2.41
C PRO A 29 20.23 -19.00 3.52
N GLN A 30 18.93 -18.82 3.43
CA GLN A 30 18.11 -18.40 4.58
C GLN A 30 17.71 -19.68 5.32
N GLU A 31 17.87 -19.68 6.64
CA GLU A 31 17.70 -20.85 7.51
C GLU A 31 16.29 -21.51 7.47
N GLU A 32 15.31 -20.98 6.72
CA GLU A 32 13.94 -21.51 6.69
C GLU A 32 13.32 -21.67 5.28
N SER A 33 14.04 -21.50 4.17
CA SER A 33 13.43 -21.67 2.85
C SER A 33 14.11 -22.75 2.02
N ASP A 34 13.55 -23.94 2.09
CA ASP A 34 13.72 -25.04 1.10
C ASP A 34 12.91 -24.68 -0.19
N SER A 35 12.80 -23.40 -0.52
CA SER A 35 12.12 -22.92 -1.71
C SER A 35 13.13 -22.81 -2.83
N GLY A 36 12.98 -23.60 -3.87
CA GLY A 36 13.77 -23.52 -5.10
C GLY A 36 13.57 -22.20 -5.87
N LEU A 37 13.68 -21.08 -5.17
CA LEU A 37 13.61 -19.73 -5.72
C LEU A 37 15.04 -19.26 -6.03
N ILE A 38 15.27 -18.91 -7.30
CA ILE A 38 16.56 -18.41 -7.76
C ILE A 38 16.44 -17.06 -8.45
N ILE A 39 17.52 -16.27 -8.43
CA ILE A 39 17.68 -15.08 -9.26
C ILE A 39 18.66 -15.41 -10.36
N HIS A 40 18.20 -15.39 -11.59
CA HIS A 40 19.04 -15.68 -12.74
C HIS A 40 19.52 -14.35 -13.37
N ASN A 41 20.84 -14.20 -13.55
CA ASN A 41 21.47 -12.98 -14.06
C ASN A 41 20.92 -12.51 -15.42
N TRP A 42 20.44 -13.41 -16.27
CA TRP A 42 19.86 -13.07 -17.56
C TRP A 42 18.62 -12.18 -17.46
N PHE A 43 17.85 -12.31 -16.36
CA PHE A 43 16.65 -11.51 -16.09
C PHE A 43 16.96 -10.22 -15.32
N CYS A 44 18.18 -9.99 -14.88
CA CYS A 44 18.54 -8.78 -14.11
C CYS A 44 18.54 -7.50 -14.97
N ASP A 45 18.49 -7.60 -16.30
CA ASP A 45 18.22 -6.47 -17.18
C ASP A 45 16.75 -6.02 -17.02
N SER A 46 16.55 -4.73 -16.78
CA SER A 46 15.22 -4.13 -16.59
C SER A 46 14.22 -4.43 -17.70
N LYS A 47 14.68 -4.71 -18.93
CA LYS A 47 13.83 -5.02 -20.08
C LYS A 47 13.36 -6.48 -20.09
N LYS A 48 14.13 -7.38 -19.48
CA LYS A 48 13.88 -8.83 -19.46
C LYS A 48 13.26 -9.29 -18.14
N ALA A 49 13.25 -8.43 -17.13
CA ALA A 49 12.76 -8.75 -15.79
C ALA A 49 11.33 -9.33 -15.81
N CYS A 50 10.47 -8.84 -16.71
CA CYS A 50 9.09 -9.29 -16.85
C CYS A 50 8.94 -10.73 -17.38
N LEU A 51 10.01 -11.33 -17.92
CA LEU A 51 10.00 -12.71 -18.43
C LEU A 51 10.28 -13.77 -17.35
N ALA A 52 10.74 -13.38 -16.16
CA ALA A 52 10.93 -14.31 -15.03
C ALA A 52 9.60 -14.95 -14.61
N ASP A 53 9.63 -16.11 -13.95
CA ASP A 53 8.41 -16.84 -13.51
C ASP A 53 7.58 -15.99 -12.56
N PHE A 54 8.21 -15.36 -11.56
CA PHE A 54 7.60 -14.46 -10.61
C PHE A 54 8.24 -13.07 -10.68
N VAL A 55 7.41 -12.05 -10.82
CA VAL A 55 7.88 -10.66 -10.92
C VAL A 55 7.13 -9.80 -9.92
N THR A 56 7.85 -9.12 -9.05
CA THR A 56 7.31 -8.03 -8.24
C THR A 56 7.79 -6.70 -8.84
N ALA A 57 6.86 -5.82 -9.16
CA ALA A 57 7.16 -4.55 -9.82
C ALA A 57 6.28 -3.42 -9.26
N THR A 58 6.69 -2.17 -9.50
CA THR A 58 5.76 -1.05 -9.31
C THR A 58 4.70 -1.06 -10.40
N VAL A 59 3.53 -0.52 -10.09
CA VAL A 59 2.42 -0.43 -11.05
C VAL A 59 2.82 0.29 -12.34
N ASP A 60 3.68 1.30 -12.26
CA ASP A 60 4.19 2.04 -13.44
C ASP A 60 4.81 1.11 -14.47
N GLN A 61 5.53 0.07 -14.04
CA GLN A 61 6.13 -0.90 -14.96
C GLN A 61 5.06 -1.69 -15.71
N MET A 62 3.96 -2.02 -15.07
CA MET A 62 2.82 -2.70 -15.71
C MET A 62 2.04 -1.75 -16.62
N LEU A 63 1.79 -0.50 -16.20
CA LEU A 63 1.08 0.51 -17.00
C LEU A 63 1.82 0.84 -18.31
N MET A 64 3.14 0.61 -18.37
CA MET A 64 3.92 0.71 -19.61
C MET A 64 3.42 -0.21 -20.73
N LEU A 65 2.59 -1.23 -20.42
CA LEU A 65 1.93 -2.07 -21.40
C LEU A 65 1.02 -1.27 -22.35
N ALA A 66 0.44 -0.18 -21.84
CA ALA A 66 -0.43 0.71 -22.61
C ALA A 66 0.31 1.69 -23.51
N LEU A 67 1.64 1.80 -23.39
CA LEU A 67 2.44 2.80 -24.10
C LEU A 67 3.14 2.26 -25.32
N LYS A 68 3.15 3.02 -26.41
CA LYS A 68 3.98 2.75 -27.59
C LYS A 68 5.44 3.09 -27.30
N ARG A 69 6.22 2.11 -26.86
CA ARG A 69 7.63 2.30 -26.53
C ARG A 69 8.52 1.18 -27.11
N LYS A 70 9.84 1.45 -27.14
CA LYS A 70 10.83 0.46 -27.52
C LYS A 70 10.76 -0.77 -26.58
N HIS A 71 10.82 -1.97 -27.13
CA HIS A 71 10.80 -3.25 -26.38
C HIS A 71 9.51 -3.56 -25.60
N VAL A 72 8.41 -2.84 -25.85
CA VAL A 72 7.13 -3.13 -25.15
C VAL A 72 6.64 -4.56 -25.41
N MET A 73 7.01 -5.17 -26.54
CA MET A 73 6.66 -6.55 -26.87
C MET A 73 7.17 -7.57 -25.83
N LEU A 74 8.30 -7.31 -25.19
CA LEU A 74 8.79 -8.18 -24.10
C LEU A 74 7.87 -8.13 -22.88
N LEU A 75 7.28 -6.96 -22.59
CA LEU A 75 6.33 -6.82 -21.50
C LEU A 75 5.00 -7.52 -21.83
N HIS A 76 4.50 -7.39 -23.07
CA HIS A 76 3.34 -8.13 -23.54
C HIS A 76 3.55 -9.65 -23.43
N LEU A 77 4.67 -10.15 -23.93
CA LEU A 77 5.04 -11.57 -23.84
C LEU A 77 5.15 -12.02 -22.39
N GLY A 78 5.84 -11.22 -21.56
CA GLY A 78 6.07 -11.58 -20.15
C GLY A 78 4.79 -11.62 -19.31
N LEU A 79 3.77 -10.83 -19.64
CA LEU A 79 2.53 -10.78 -18.88
C LEU A 79 1.42 -11.70 -19.45
N SER A 80 1.47 -12.09 -20.73
CA SER A 80 0.42 -12.88 -21.37
C SER A 80 0.18 -14.26 -20.76
N GLU A 81 1.19 -14.86 -20.12
CA GLU A 81 1.12 -16.19 -19.51
C GLU A 81 1.15 -16.18 -17.97
N LYS A 82 0.98 -15.03 -17.36
CA LYS A 82 1.03 -14.88 -15.89
C LYS A 82 -0.36 -14.63 -15.29
N VAL A 83 -0.46 -14.81 -13.99
CA VAL A 83 -1.51 -14.19 -13.18
C VAL A 83 -1.01 -12.84 -12.73
N VAL A 84 -1.73 -11.77 -13.06
CA VAL A 84 -1.37 -10.40 -12.71
C VAL A 84 -2.18 -9.97 -11.49
N VAL A 85 -1.49 -9.63 -10.40
CA VAL A 85 -2.10 -9.09 -9.18
C VAL A 85 -1.74 -7.62 -9.06
N ILE A 86 -2.74 -6.75 -8.98
CA ILE A 86 -2.58 -5.30 -8.84
C ILE A 86 -3.20 -4.87 -7.52
N ASP A 87 -2.37 -4.34 -6.64
CA ASP A 87 -2.81 -3.88 -5.32
C ASP A 87 -3.05 -2.38 -5.29
N GLU A 88 -3.87 -1.92 -4.33
CA GLU A 88 -4.20 -0.51 -4.07
C GLU A 88 -4.73 0.25 -5.30
N VAL A 89 -5.60 -0.39 -6.09
CA VAL A 89 -6.12 0.17 -7.36
C VAL A 89 -6.86 1.49 -7.18
N HIS A 90 -7.33 1.80 -5.98
CA HIS A 90 -8.00 3.05 -5.65
C HIS A 90 -7.06 4.27 -5.59
N ALA A 91 -5.76 4.05 -5.38
CA ALA A 91 -4.75 5.11 -5.23
C ALA A 91 -4.37 5.80 -6.55
N TYR A 92 -4.96 5.38 -7.69
CA TYR A 92 -4.57 5.87 -9.00
C TYR A 92 -5.34 7.14 -9.37
N ASP A 93 -4.61 8.16 -9.82
CA ASP A 93 -5.19 9.38 -10.37
C ASP A 93 -5.90 9.12 -11.73
N ALA A 94 -6.54 10.15 -12.27
CA ALA A 94 -7.28 10.04 -13.52
C ALA A 94 -6.39 9.59 -14.69
N TYR A 95 -5.15 10.06 -14.74
CA TYR A 95 -4.20 9.72 -15.79
C TYR A 95 -3.75 8.25 -15.71
N MET A 96 -3.29 7.82 -14.54
CA MET A 96 -2.95 6.42 -14.30
C MET A 96 -4.13 5.48 -14.54
N SER A 97 -5.34 5.95 -14.25
CA SER A 97 -6.57 5.21 -14.45
C SER A 97 -6.84 4.87 -15.91
N GLU A 98 -6.58 5.77 -16.84
CA GLU A 98 -6.73 5.52 -18.27
C GLU A 98 -5.69 4.49 -18.77
N TYR A 99 -4.44 4.60 -18.32
CA TYR A 99 -3.42 3.61 -18.67
C TYR A 99 -3.74 2.22 -18.09
N LEU A 100 -4.31 2.16 -16.89
CA LEU A 100 -4.76 0.90 -16.32
C LEU A 100 -5.85 0.26 -17.18
N GLU A 101 -6.84 1.03 -17.63
CA GLU A 101 -7.89 0.51 -18.51
C GLU A 101 -7.33 -0.01 -19.85
N MET A 102 -6.39 0.73 -20.45
CA MET A 102 -5.73 0.26 -21.67
C MET A 102 -4.88 -1.01 -21.44
N ALA A 103 -4.19 -1.10 -20.30
CA ALA A 103 -3.43 -2.29 -19.93
C ALA A 103 -4.35 -3.49 -19.71
N LEU A 104 -5.50 -3.29 -19.05
CA LEU A 104 -6.52 -4.33 -18.84
C LEU A 104 -7.12 -4.82 -20.16
N GLN A 105 -7.33 -3.95 -21.15
CA GLN A 105 -7.77 -4.37 -22.49
C GLN A 105 -6.77 -5.33 -23.14
N TRP A 106 -5.48 -5.06 -23.03
CA TRP A 106 -4.44 -5.97 -23.51
C TRP A 106 -4.45 -7.29 -22.76
N LEU A 107 -4.46 -7.25 -21.42
CA LEU A 107 -4.49 -8.45 -20.60
C LEU A 107 -5.74 -9.29 -20.86
N GLY A 108 -6.91 -8.65 -21.03
CA GLY A 108 -8.15 -9.32 -21.42
C GLY A 108 -8.06 -9.97 -22.80
N SER A 109 -7.44 -9.30 -23.77
CA SER A 109 -7.20 -9.86 -25.11
C SER A 109 -6.29 -11.09 -25.12
N TYR A 110 -5.42 -11.21 -24.12
CA TYR A 110 -4.56 -12.40 -23.92
C TYR A 110 -5.21 -13.47 -23.05
N ASN A 111 -6.40 -13.25 -22.52
CA ASN A 111 -7.03 -14.06 -21.48
C ASN A 111 -6.14 -14.20 -20.22
N THR A 112 -5.30 -13.24 -19.96
CA THR A 112 -4.43 -13.20 -18.77
C THR A 112 -5.30 -13.02 -17.53
N PRO A 113 -5.27 -13.94 -16.54
CA PRO A 113 -5.99 -13.76 -15.29
C PRO A 113 -5.50 -12.51 -14.54
N VAL A 114 -6.42 -11.64 -14.09
CA VAL A 114 -6.12 -10.43 -13.36
C VAL A 114 -6.88 -10.39 -12.04
N ILE A 115 -6.18 -10.08 -10.96
CA ILE A 115 -6.74 -9.86 -9.63
C ILE A 115 -6.49 -8.42 -9.24
N LEU A 116 -7.55 -7.66 -8.98
CA LEU A 116 -7.48 -6.28 -8.52
C LEU A 116 -7.86 -6.22 -7.05
N LEU A 117 -6.99 -5.68 -6.22
CA LEU A 117 -7.21 -5.51 -4.78
C LEU A 117 -7.39 -4.02 -4.47
N SER A 118 -8.37 -3.73 -3.62
CA SER A 118 -8.66 -2.36 -3.23
C SER A 118 -9.41 -2.31 -1.92
N ALA A 119 -9.01 -1.42 -1.02
CA ALA A 119 -9.76 -1.16 0.21
C ALA A 119 -11.05 -0.37 -0.07
N THR A 120 -11.01 0.54 -1.06
CA THR A 120 -12.14 1.41 -1.40
C THR A 120 -12.23 1.52 -2.92
N LEU A 121 -13.21 0.90 -3.54
CA LEU A 121 -13.40 0.98 -5.00
C LEU A 121 -14.87 1.32 -5.32
N PRO A 122 -15.16 2.55 -5.74
CA PRO A 122 -16.50 2.94 -6.14
C PRO A 122 -17.07 2.04 -7.22
N SER A 123 -18.38 1.76 -7.19
CA SER A 123 -19.03 0.84 -8.11
C SER A 123 -18.83 1.21 -9.59
N ALA A 124 -18.93 2.49 -9.92
CA ALA A 124 -18.67 2.98 -11.27
C ALA A 124 -17.23 2.67 -11.74
N ARG A 125 -16.24 2.86 -10.87
CA ARG A 125 -14.84 2.54 -11.16
C ARG A 125 -14.61 1.06 -11.33
N ARG A 126 -15.15 0.23 -10.42
CA ARG A 126 -15.11 -1.23 -10.52
C ARG A 126 -15.64 -1.71 -11.87
N MET A 127 -16.78 -1.17 -12.30
CA MET A 127 -17.39 -1.55 -13.57
C MET A 127 -16.60 -1.06 -14.79
N SER A 128 -15.97 0.12 -14.71
CA SER A 128 -15.06 0.62 -15.76
C SER A 128 -13.90 -0.36 -15.99
N LEU A 129 -13.26 -0.83 -14.93
CA LEU A 129 -12.14 -1.78 -15.01
C LEU A 129 -12.56 -3.13 -15.62
N ILE A 130 -13.75 -3.65 -15.25
CA ILE A 130 -14.27 -4.89 -15.85
C ILE A 130 -14.61 -4.68 -17.32
N ARG A 131 -15.23 -3.54 -17.71
CA ARG A 131 -15.48 -3.19 -19.12
C ARG A 131 -14.20 -3.19 -19.93
N ALA A 132 -13.16 -2.57 -19.39
CA ALA A 132 -11.87 -2.52 -20.04
C ALA A 132 -11.29 -3.92 -20.27
N TYR A 133 -11.30 -4.77 -19.25
CA TYR A 133 -10.80 -6.14 -19.36
C TYR A 133 -11.60 -6.98 -20.38
N LEU A 134 -12.92 -6.90 -20.36
CA LEU A 134 -13.79 -7.66 -21.27
C LEU A 134 -13.89 -7.07 -22.68
N GLY A 135 -13.45 -5.84 -22.90
CA GLY A 135 -13.58 -5.14 -24.18
C GLY A 135 -15.05 -4.81 -24.56
N ILE A 136 -15.95 -4.70 -23.59
CA ILE A 136 -17.38 -4.47 -23.81
C ILE A 136 -17.81 -3.07 -23.38
N LYS A 137 -18.84 -2.53 -24.03
CA LYS A 137 -19.30 -1.15 -23.79
C LYS A 137 -20.44 -1.03 -22.77
N LYS A 138 -21.25 -2.06 -22.60
CA LYS A 138 -22.44 -2.02 -21.75
C LYS A 138 -22.54 -3.26 -20.86
N PHE A 139 -23.03 -3.08 -19.65
CA PHE A 139 -23.40 -4.10 -18.69
C PHE A 139 -24.87 -3.96 -18.29
N ASP A 140 -25.34 -4.96 -17.57
CA ASP A 140 -26.55 -4.89 -16.77
C ASP A 140 -26.31 -3.96 -15.57
N ASP A 141 -27.16 -2.94 -15.42
CA ASP A 141 -27.06 -1.90 -14.37
C ASP A 141 -27.14 -2.48 -12.95
N ARG A 142 -27.62 -3.70 -12.76
CA ARG A 142 -27.68 -4.35 -11.45
C ARG A 142 -26.31 -4.46 -10.79
N PHE A 143 -25.23 -4.68 -11.58
CA PHE A 143 -23.87 -4.79 -11.05
C PHE A 143 -23.28 -3.46 -10.58
N GLU A 144 -23.76 -2.34 -11.11
CA GLU A 144 -23.39 -1.00 -10.66
C GLU A 144 -24.10 -0.62 -9.35
N LYS A 145 -25.30 -1.13 -9.11
CA LYS A 145 -26.10 -0.83 -7.91
C LYS A 145 -25.61 -1.54 -6.65
N GLU A 146 -24.80 -2.59 -6.82
CA GLU A 146 -24.30 -3.35 -5.68
C GLU A 146 -23.20 -2.57 -4.94
N GLN A 147 -23.46 -2.23 -3.68
CA GLN A 147 -22.59 -1.43 -2.79
C GLN A 147 -22.16 -2.21 -1.54
N GLY A 148 -22.39 -3.52 -1.49
CA GLY A 148 -21.94 -4.35 -0.37
C GLY A 148 -20.43 -4.25 -0.12
N TYR A 149 -20.01 -4.40 1.13
CA TYR A 149 -18.61 -4.43 1.53
C TYR A 149 -18.42 -5.46 2.66
N PRO A 150 -17.41 -6.34 2.60
CA PRO A 150 -16.54 -6.61 1.44
C PRO A 150 -17.30 -7.22 0.26
N LEU A 151 -16.91 -6.91 -0.96
CA LEU A 151 -17.55 -7.37 -2.18
C LEU A 151 -16.54 -7.99 -3.14
N LEU A 152 -16.75 -9.24 -3.50
CA LEU A 152 -16.04 -9.90 -4.59
C LEU A 152 -16.82 -9.75 -5.89
N THR A 153 -16.16 -9.28 -6.95
CA THR A 153 -16.71 -9.23 -8.30
C THR A 153 -15.74 -9.91 -9.25
N TRP A 154 -16.21 -10.87 -10.04
CA TRP A 154 -15.36 -11.59 -10.98
C TRP A 154 -16.09 -11.90 -12.28
N THR A 155 -15.32 -12.26 -13.29
CA THR A 155 -15.80 -12.72 -14.59
C THR A 155 -14.98 -13.92 -15.08
N ASP A 156 -15.61 -14.80 -15.81
CA ASP A 156 -14.97 -15.90 -16.53
C ASP A 156 -14.74 -15.56 -18.03
N GLY A 157 -14.89 -14.28 -18.39
CA GLY A 157 -14.82 -13.78 -19.76
C GLY A 157 -16.18 -13.68 -20.47
N LYS A 158 -17.25 -14.26 -19.89
CA LYS A 158 -18.61 -14.22 -20.42
C LYS A 158 -19.59 -13.57 -19.45
N ASP A 159 -19.67 -14.13 -18.25
CA ASP A 159 -20.59 -13.71 -17.22
C ASP A 159 -19.87 -12.91 -16.12
N ILE A 160 -20.58 -11.93 -15.56
CA ILE A 160 -20.15 -11.23 -14.38
C ILE A 160 -20.90 -11.77 -13.19
N ARG A 161 -20.19 -12.01 -12.11
CA ARG A 161 -20.73 -12.50 -10.85
C ARG A 161 -20.28 -11.61 -9.72
N GLN A 162 -21.12 -11.47 -8.71
CA GLN A 162 -20.84 -10.70 -7.50
C GLN A 162 -21.26 -11.50 -6.27
N GLN A 163 -20.46 -11.41 -5.22
CA GLN A 163 -20.75 -12.04 -3.95
C GLN A 163 -20.32 -11.08 -2.82
N ARG A 164 -21.27 -10.78 -1.94
CA ARG A 164 -20.93 -10.14 -0.65
C ARG A 164 -20.27 -11.18 0.24
N LEU A 165 -19.21 -10.77 0.88
CA LEU A 165 -18.53 -11.58 1.88
C LEU A 165 -19.04 -11.17 3.26
N SER A 166 -19.24 -12.14 4.15
CA SER A 166 -19.50 -11.85 5.55
C SER A 166 -18.24 -11.31 6.20
N TYR A 167 -18.39 -10.29 7.02
CA TYR A 167 -17.31 -9.75 7.84
C TYR A 167 -17.70 -9.92 9.30
N ASP A 168 -17.03 -10.83 9.98
CA ASP A 168 -17.28 -11.15 11.39
C ASP A 168 -16.41 -10.32 12.35
N GLY A 169 -15.68 -9.34 11.83
CA GLY A 169 -14.85 -8.43 12.63
C GLY A 169 -15.68 -7.41 13.42
N ALA A 170 -15.19 -7.00 14.58
CA ALA A 170 -15.81 -5.95 15.37
C ALA A 170 -15.81 -4.63 14.60
N HIS A 171 -16.97 -3.97 14.53
CA HIS A 171 -17.07 -2.62 14.00
C HIS A 171 -16.36 -1.66 14.95
N LYS A 172 -15.34 -0.97 14.46
CA LYS A 172 -14.66 0.09 15.21
C LYS A 172 -15.34 1.43 14.93
N THR A 173 -15.72 2.14 15.97
CA THR A 173 -16.22 3.51 15.85
C THR A 173 -15.07 4.47 16.12
N VAL A 174 -14.87 5.44 15.26
CA VAL A 174 -13.86 6.49 15.40
C VAL A 174 -14.55 7.82 15.52
N SER A 175 -14.22 8.58 16.58
CA SER A 175 -14.69 9.95 16.77
C SER A 175 -13.77 10.89 15.99
N VAL A 176 -14.35 11.68 15.08
CA VAL A 176 -13.64 12.67 14.27
C VAL A 176 -14.03 14.08 14.71
N LYS A 177 -13.03 14.89 15.07
CA LYS A 177 -13.23 16.29 15.47
C LYS A 177 -12.34 17.20 14.61
N THR A 178 -12.85 18.36 14.25
CA THR A 178 -12.02 19.41 13.62
C THR A 178 -11.36 20.27 14.69
N CYS A 179 -10.10 20.61 14.50
CA CYS A 179 -9.36 21.51 15.36
C CYS A 179 -8.56 22.52 14.53
N VAL A 180 -8.15 23.61 15.13
CA VAL A 180 -7.20 24.57 14.53
C VAL A 180 -5.77 24.15 14.85
N SER A 181 -4.81 24.62 14.04
CA SER A 181 -3.40 24.20 14.18
C SER A 181 -2.81 24.52 15.56
N ASP A 182 -3.28 25.58 16.20
CA ASP A 182 -2.78 26.03 17.51
C ASP A 182 -3.16 25.05 18.64
N ASP A 183 -4.25 24.30 18.48
CA ASP A 183 -4.69 23.32 19.47
C ASP A 183 -3.89 22.01 19.41
N VAL A 184 -3.17 21.76 18.32
CA VAL A 184 -2.44 20.49 18.06
C VAL A 184 -1.46 20.20 19.19
N VAL A 185 -0.71 21.20 19.66
CA VAL A 185 0.27 21.03 20.74
C VAL A 185 -0.40 20.54 22.01
N GLN A 186 -1.53 21.14 22.37
CA GLN A 186 -2.26 20.77 23.58
C GLN A 186 -2.85 19.35 23.48
N PHE A 187 -3.40 18.98 22.34
CA PHE A 187 -3.89 17.60 22.12
C PHE A 187 -2.76 16.57 22.21
N VAL A 188 -1.65 16.83 21.53
CA VAL A 188 -0.46 15.95 21.57
C VAL A 188 0.01 15.80 23.00
N LYS A 189 0.22 16.89 23.72
CA LYS A 189 0.70 16.90 25.11
C LYS A 189 -0.20 16.07 26.02
N ASN A 190 -1.52 16.27 25.92
CA ASN A 190 -2.48 15.52 26.73
C ASN A 190 -2.35 13.98 26.55
N VAL A 191 -2.17 13.53 25.31
CA VAL A 191 -2.04 12.08 25.02
C VAL A 191 -0.67 11.55 25.43
N THR A 192 0.40 12.28 25.13
CA THR A 192 1.78 11.84 25.39
C THR A 192 2.13 11.80 26.87
N GLU A 193 1.63 12.75 27.68
CA GLU A 193 1.79 12.76 29.14
C GLU A 193 1.09 11.57 29.80
N ASN A 194 0.04 11.04 29.19
CA ASN A 194 -0.65 9.82 29.64
C ASN A 194 -0.06 8.54 29.02
N GLY A 195 1.12 8.60 28.42
CA GLY A 195 1.83 7.45 27.88
C GLY A 195 1.37 7.00 26.49
N GLY A 196 0.53 7.79 25.81
CA GLY A 196 0.05 7.49 24.46
C GLY A 196 1.02 7.84 23.35
N CYS A 197 0.74 7.32 22.16
CA CYS A 197 1.46 7.57 20.92
C CYS A 197 0.58 8.31 19.92
N VAL A 198 1.07 9.41 19.36
CA VAL A 198 0.31 10.26 18.43
C VAL A 198 0.92 10.22 17.04
N GLY A 199 0.07 10.00 16.02
CA GLY A 199 0.41 10.21 14.62
C GLY A 199 -0.04 11.61 14.16
N VAL A 200 0.84 12.36 13.50
CA VAL A 200 0.53 13.64 12.86
C VAL A 200 0.82 13.51 11.36
N ILE A 201 -0.23 13.41 10.54
CA ILE A 201 -0.10 13.21 9.10
C ILE A 201 -0.54 14.48 8.38
N VAL A 202 0.41 15.13 7.73
CA VAL A 202 0.18 16.39 7.02
C VAL A 202 0.43 16.26 5.53
N ASN A 203 -0.10 17.20 4.76
CA ASN A 203 -0.08 17.10 3.30
C ASN A 203 1.25 17.53 2.66
N THR A 204 2.12 18.25 3.39
CA THR A 204 3.39 18.74 2.84
C THR A 204 4.56 18.49 3.79
N VAL A 205 5.75 18.30 3.22
CA VAL A 205 6.99 18.12 3.97
C VAL A 205 7.28 19.33 4.85
N ARG A 206 7.06 20.55 4.34
CA ARG A 206 7.27 21.80 5.11
C ARG A 206 6.41 21.84 6.37
N ARG A 207 5.13 21.42 6.27
CA ARG A 207 4.26 21.35 7.47
C ARG A 207 4.71 20.25 8.43
N ALA A 208 5.19 19.12 7.90
CA ALA A 208 5.73 18.06 8.75
C ALA A 208 6.96 18.53 9.55
N GLN A 209 7.87 19.25 8.91
CA GLN A 209 9.03 19.85 9.57
C GLN A 209 8.61 20.88 10.64
N MET A 210 7.68 21.77 10.29
CA MET A 210 7.16 22.78 11.23
C MET A 210 6.52 22.13 12.47
N PHE A 211 5.70 21.09 12.30
CA PHE A 211 5.12 20.40 13.46
C PHE A 211 6.15 19.60 14.24
N ALA A 212 7.16 19.04 13.59
CA ALA A 212 8.23 18.34 14.30
C ALA A 212 9.04 19.31 15.18
N GLU A 213 9.35 20.51 14.69
CA GLU A 213 10.01 21.57 15.47
C GLU A 213 9.12 22.06 16.62
N LEU A 214 7.82 22.26 16.37
CA LEU A 214 6.89 22.75 17.37
C LEU A 214 6.67 21.76 18.53
N LEU A 215 6.75 20.45 18.25
CA LEU A 215 6.42 19.39 19.20
C LEU A 215 7.66 18.83 19.93
N GLN A 216 8.88 19.10 19.48
CA GLN A 216 10.12 18.50 20.02
C GLN A 216 10.37 18.83 21.51
N ASP A 217 9.90 19.98 22.01
CA ASP A 217 10.07 20.37 23.40
C ASP A 217 9.05 19.67 24.34
N ASN A 218 8.00 19.07 23.76
CA ASN A 218 6.89 18.48 24.52
C ASN A 218 6.80 16.95 24.44
N ALA A 219 7.50 16.32 23.48
CA ALA A 219 7.42 14.88 23.26
C ALA A 219 8.65 14.34 22.51
N LYS A 220 8.80 13.02 22.50
CA LYS A 220 9.78 12.36 21.61
C LYS A 220 9.23 12.41 20.17
N VAL A 221 9.87 13.17 19.28
CA VAL A 221 9.40 13.34 17.90
C VAL A 221 10.20 12.50 16.92
N LEU A 222 9.51 11.72 16.11
CA LEU A 222 10.07 11.02 14.96
C LEU A 222 9.49 11.63 13.67
N LEU A 223 10.33 12.31 12.89
CA LEU A 223 9.94 12.88 11.60
C LEU A 223 10.23 11.88 10.46
N TYR A 224 9.18 11.63 9.60
CA TYR A 224 9.30 10.72 8.45
C TYR A 224 8.58 11.27 7.21
N HIS A 225 9.30 11.49 6.12
CA HIS A 225 8.75 11.98 4.83
C HIS A 225 9.58 11.48 3.64
N ALA A 226 9.07 11.64 2.43
CA ALA A 226 9.67 11.10 1.21
C ALA A 226 11.00 11.75 0.77
N GLN A 227 11.34 12.94 1.28
CA GLN A 227 12.57 13.67 0.90
C GLN A 227 13.83 13.20 1.61
N PHE A 228 13.74 12.23 2.53
CA PHE A 228 14.96 11.60 3.05
C PHE A 228 15.66 10.80 1.95
N VAL A 229 16.99 10.82 1.96
CA VAL A 229 17.81 9.97 1.07
C VAL A 229 17.55 8.50 1.38
N LEU A 230 17.65 7.63 0.37
CA LEU A 230 17.22 6.24 0.48
C LEU A 230 17.79 5.47 1.69
N PRO A 231 19.10 5.55 2.04
CA PRO A 231 19.62 4.85 3.22
C PRO A 231 19.01 5.34 4.52
N ASP A 232 18.82 6.65 4.67
CA ASP A 232 18.22 7.23 5.88
C ASP A 232 16.73 6.93 5.97
N ARG A 233 16.04 6.91 4.82
CA ARG A 233 14.64 6.52 4.73
C ARG A 233 14.45 5.08 5.23
N ALA A 234 15.27 4.14 4.78
CA ALA A 234 15.20 2.74 5.22
C ALA A 234 15.46 2.58 6.72
N LYS A 235 16.43 3.32 7.28
CA LYS A 235 16.69 3.32 8.73
C LYS A 235 15.50 3.86 9.52
N LYS A 236 14.95 5.01 9.08
CA LYS A 236 13.80 5.63 9.74
C LYS A 236 12.55 4.77 9.63
N GLU A 237 12.34 4.11 8.50
CA GLU A 237 11.24 3.18 8.31
C GLU A 237 11.32 1.99 9.28
N LYS A 238 12.49 1.38 9.38
CA LYS A 238 12.74 0.33 10.36
C LYS A 238 12.50 0.83 11.78
N GLN A 239 13.09 1.97 12.16
CA GLN A 239 12.88 2.59 13.46
C GLN A 239 11.39 2.85 13.75
N LEU A 240 10.64 3.33 12.75
CA LEU A 240 9.21 3.58 12.86
C LEU A 240 8.44 2.29 13.15
N VAL A 241 8.71 1.23 12.38
CA VAL A 241 8.06 -0.08 12.58
C VAL A 241 8.44 -0.69 13.93
N ASP A 242 9.68 -0.57 14.36
CA ASP A 242 10.13 -1.05 15.68
C ASP A 242 9.40 -0.31 16.83
N LEU A 243 9.17 1.01 16.69
CA LEU A 243 8.57 1.85 17.73
C LEU A 243 7.04 1.79 17.77
N VAL A 244 6.35 1.73 16.63
CA VAL A 244 4.88 1.82 16.55
C VAL A 244 4.23 0.71 15.72
N GLY A 245 4.99 -0.28 15.26
CA GLY A 245 4.46 -1.44 14.54
C GLY A 245 3.80 -2.47 15.44
N LYS A 246 3.39 -3.59 14.86
CA LYS A 246 2.66 -4.67 15.54
C LYS A 246 3.34 -5.15 16.82
N ASN A 247 4.65 -5.31 16.81
CA ASN A 247 5.45 -5.86 17.92
C ASN A 247 5.98 -4.78 18.88
N SER A 248 5.59 -3.51 18.72
CA SER A 248 6.02 -2.44 19.62
C SER A 248 5.43 -2.59 21.02
N THR A 249 6.22 -2.20 22.03
CA THR A 249 5.83 -2.29 23.45
C THR A 249 5.21 -0.96 23.93
N PRO A 250 4.48 -0.96 25.06
CA PRO A 250 3.98 0.27 25.65
C PRO A 250 5.10 1.28 25.94
N GLU A 251 6.26 0.82 26.39
CA GLU A 251 7.41 1.66 26.71
C GLU A 251 8.00 2.33 25.47
N SER A 252 8.08 1.61 24.34
CA SER A 252 8.59 2.17 23.07
C SER A 252 7.67 3.25 22.49
N ARG A 253 6.38 3.14 22.77
CA ARG A 253 5.32 4.03 22.27
C ARG A 253 5.10 5.25 23.17
N SER A 254 5.36 5.09 24.48
CA SER A 254 5.06 6.11 25.48
C SER A 254 5.72 7.46 25.19
N GLY A 255 4.87 8.49 25.10
CA GLY A 255 5.31 9.86 24.83
C GLY A 255 5.86 10.09 23.42
N LEU A 256 5.60 9.19 22.48
CA LEU A 256 6.08 9.28 21.10
C LEU A 256 5.09 10.01 20.19
N VAL A 257 5.62 10.91 19.40
CA VAL A 257 4.89 11.57 18.30
C VAL A 257 5.58 11.24 16.98
N VAL A 258 4.84 10.69 16.06
CA VAL A 258 5.30 10.45 14.69
C VAL A 258 4.71 11.51 13.78
N VAL A 259 5.54 12.36 13.21
CA VAL A 259 5.13 13.40 12.28
C VAL A 259 5.56 12.99 10.87
N GLY A 260 4.64 13.04 9.91
CA GLY A 260 5.00 12.70 8.53
C GLY A 260 3.97 13.12 7.49
N THR A 261 4.22 12.68 6.28
CA THR A 261 3.36 12.95 5.13
C THR A 261 2.70 11.64 4.65
N GLN A 262 2.26 11.60 3.40
CA GLN A 262 1.61 10.43 2.78
C GLN A 262 2.38 9.11 2.93
N VAL A 263 3.66 9.15 3.21
CA VAL A 263 4.47 7.94 3.46
C VAL A 263 4.01 7.14 4.69
N LEU A 264 3.23 7.75 5.60
CA LEU A 264 2.63 7.08 6.75
C LEU A 264 1.28 6.42 6.41
N GLU A 265 0.69 6.74 5.26
CA GLU A 265 -0.61 6.22 4.84
C GLU A 265 -0.51 4.82 4.25
N GLN A 266 0.58 4.54 3.53
CA GLN A 266 0.72 3.35 2.71
C GLN A 266 1.85 2.44 3.19
N SER A 267 1.69 1.14 2.98
CA SER A 267 2.72 0.10 3.11
C SER A 267 3.34 -0.11 4.49
N LEU A 268 2.98 0.68 5.51
CA LEU A 268 3.52 0.55 6.85
C LEU A 268 2.51 -0.07 7.81
N ASP A 269 2.95 -1.07 8.57
CA ASP A 269 2.11 -1.69 9.60
C ASP A 269 2.32 -0.99 10.95
N ILE A 270 1.77 0.21 11.04
CA ILE A 270 1.90 1.13 12.18
C ILE A 270 0.56 1.38 12.85
N ASP A 271 0.62 1.75 14.12
CA ASP A 271 -0.55 1.90 14.99
C ASP A 271 -0.40 3.07 15.95
N PHE A 272 -1.38 3.96 15.98
CA PHE A 272 -1.43 5.12 16.84
C PHE A 272 -2.61 5.06 17.82
N ASP A 273 -2.46 5.74 18.96
CA ASP A 273 -3.52 5.90 19.95
C ASP A 273 -4.39 7.12 19.62
N MET A 274 -3.79 8.17 19.05
CA MET A 274 -4.48 9.34 18.50
C MET A 274 -3.88 9.68 17.13
N LEU A 275 -4.72 10.18 16.23
CA LEU A 275 -4.30 10.62 14.91
C LEU A 275 -4.77 12.05 14.66
N ILE A 276 -3.83 12.92 14.30
CA ILE A 276 -4.07 14.29 13.86
C ILE A 276 -3.73 14.35 12.37
N THR A 277 -4.61 14.92 11.56
CA THR A 277 -4.41 14.94 10.12
C THR A 277 -4.88 16.24 9.47
N ASP A 278 -4.15 16.69 8.44
CA ASP A 278 -4.66 17.71 7.53
C ASP A 278 -5.90 17.19 6.80
N MET A 279 -6.78 18.09 6.37
CA MET A 279 -7.89 17.77 5.48
C MET A 279 -7.36 17.11 4.19
N CYS A 280 -7.99 16.03 3.77
CA CYS A 280 -7.63 15.25 2.61
C CYS A 280 -8.88 14.61 1.98
N PRO A 281 -8.80 14.09 0.76
CA PRO A 281 -9.87 13.28 0.17
C PRO A 281 -10.30 12.12 1.07
N MET A 282 -11.56 11.70 0.95
CA MET A 282 -12.15 10.71 1.87
C MET A 282 -11.44 9.35 1.84
N ASP A 283 -10.98 8.92 0.69
CA ASP A 283 -10.22 7.69 0.51
C ASP A 283 -8.89 7.71 1.29
N LEU A 284 -8.16 8.82 1.23
CA LEU A 284 -6.94 9.02 2.03
C LEU A 284 -7.26 9.14 3.52
N LEU A 285 -8.36 9.80 3.89
CA LEU A 285 -8.79 9.89 5.28
C LEU A 285 -9.05 8.49 5.86
N LEU A 286 -9.74 7.63 5.13
CA LEU A 286 -9.97 6.24 5.54
C LEU A 286 -8.67 5.44 5.71
N GLN A 287 -7.68 5.64 4.84
CA GLN A 287 -6.36 5.01 4.97
C GLN A 287 -5.62 5.50 6.22
N ARG A 288 -5.66 6.82 6.49
CA ARG A 288 -5.11 7.42 7.72
C ARG A 288 -5.79 6.87 8.96
N MET A 289 -7.12 6.85 8.97
CA MET A 289 -7.92 6.26 10.06
C MET A 289 -7.60 4.77 10.27
N GLY A 290 -7.26 4.03 9.22
CA GLY A 290 -6.77 2.65 9.30
C GLY A 290 -5.44 2.49 10.07
N ARG A 291 -4.77 3.56 10.45
CA ARG A 291 -3.58 3.57 11.34
C ARG A 291 -3.94 3.84 12.80
N LEU A 292 -5.19 4.14 13.08
CA LEU A 292 -5.69 4.36 14.43
C LEU A 292 -6.21 3.05 15.00
N HIS A 293 -5.71 2.66 16.17
CA HIS A 293 -6.10 1.42 16.86
C HIS A 293 -6.06 0.18 15.94
N ARG A 294 -5.02 0.11 15.09
CA ARG A 294 -4.89 -0.95 14.09
C ARG A 294 -4.66 -2.33 14.71
N HIS A 295 -3.85 -2.40 15.75
CA HIS A 295 -3.53 -3.64 16.45
C HIS A 295 -4.30 -3.74 17.77
N GLU A 296 -4.66 -4.98 18.13
CA GLU A 296 -5.16 -5.26 19.48
C GLU A 296 -4.02 -5.04 20.48
N ARG A 297 -4.23 -4.11 21.38
CA ARG A 297 -3.33 -3.80 22.47
C ARG A 297 -4.10 -3.85 23.76
N GLY A 298 -3.45 -4.11 24.86
CA GLY A 298 -4.08 -4.10 26.18
C GLY A 298 -4.71 -2.74 26.51
N VAL A 299 -4.35 -2.13 27.60
CA VAL A 299 -4.90 -0.82 27.98
C VAL A 299 -4.26 0.29 27.13
N ARG A 300 -5.08 1.08 26.44
CA ARG A 300 -4.68 2.33 25.82
C ARG A 300 -5.00 3.50 26.76
N PRO A 301 -4.28 4.63 26.64
CA PRO A 301 -4.59 5.82 27.45
C PRO A 301 -6.06 6.24 27.32
N ASP A 302 -6.70 6.62 28.43
CA ASP A 302 -8.12 7.01 28.45
C ASP A 302 -8.41 8.19 27.50
N THR A 303 -7.45 9.08 27.32
CA THR A 303 -7.51 10.20 26.37
C THR A 303 -7.55 9.76 24.90
N ALA A 304 -7.23 8.50 24.61
CA ALA A 304 -7.29 7.91 23.27
C ALA A 304 -8.60 7.15 23.02
N GLN A 305 -9.47 7.03 24.01
CA GLN A 305 -10.72 6.26 23.94
C GLN A 305 -11.94 7.12 23.55
N THR A 306 -11.78 8.43 23.39
CA THR A 306 -12.88 9.39 23.08
C THR A 306 -12.93 9.80 21.62
#